data_d50e7ca5361cb8853d78bcf73cbab735
#
_entry.id   d50e7ca5361cb8853d78bcf73cbab735
#
_cell.length_a   1.000
_cell.length_b   1.000
_cell.length_c   1.000
_cell.angle_alpha   90.00
_cell.angle_beta   90.00
_cell.angle_gamma   90.00
#
_symmetry.space_group_name_H-M   'P 1'
#
loop_
_entity.id
_entity.type
_entity.pdbx_description
1 polymer ?
#
loop_
_entity_poly.entity_id
_entity_poly.type
_entity_poly.pdbx_seq_one_letter_code
_entity_poly.pdbx_strand_id
1 'polypeptide(L)' 'MEPFKHALEVIAGVMRDGVAKHPDNEWVRRSIEYHLSRAEEHLRLLRDGDHREDHVAHAATRLLMALALRELG' A
#
# COMPACT_ATOMS: atom_id res chain seq x y z
N MET A 1 -5.82 15.75 -12.71
CA MET A 1 -5.65 14.75 -13.76
C MET A 1 -6.50 13.54 -13.43
N GLU A 2 -7.48 13.26 -14.30
CA GLU A 2 -8.50 12.24 -14.04
C GLU A 2 -7.97 10.84 -13.77
N PRO A 3 -6.97 10.32 -14.53
CA PRO A 3 -6.45 8.97 -14.25
C PRO A 3 -5.84 8.84 -12.86
N PHE A 4 -5.14 9.86 -12.41
CA PHE A 4 -4.55 9.84 -11.07
C PHE A 4 -5.58 10.00 -9.98
N LYS A 5 -6.64 10.77 -10.24
CA LYS A 5 -7.72 10.92 -9.27
C LYS A 5 -8.33 9.57 -8.92
N HIS A 6 -8.66 8.78 -9.95
CA HIS A 6 -9.24 7.45 -9.72
C HIS A 6 -8.24 6.52 -9.01
N ALA A 7 -6.98 6.53 -9.45
CA ALA A 7 -5.94 5.71 -8.81
C ALA A 7 -5.79 6.06 -7.33
N LEU A 8 -5.83 7.35 -6.99
CA LEU A 8 -5.73 7.78 -5.60
C LEU A 8 -6.95 7.33 -4.79
N GLU A 9 -8.13 7.30 -5.39
CA GLU A 9 -9.33 6.78 -4.73
C GLU A 9 -9.20 5.29 -4.42
N VAL A 10 -8.60 4.52 -5.33
CA VAL A 10 -8.34 3.10 -5.10
C VAL A 10 -7.40 2.92 -3.90
N ILE A 11 -6.30 3.68 -3.86
CA ILE A 11 -5.36 3.65 -2.73
C ILE A 11 -6.07 4.03 -1.43
N ALA A 12 -6.90 5.07 -1.46
CA ALA A 12 -7.66 5.48 -0.28
C ALA A 12 -8.57 4.35 0.23
N GLY A 13 -9.15 3.57 -0.70
CA GLY A 13 -9.95 2.40 -0.34
C GLY A 13 -9.14 1.33 0.38
N VAL A 14 -7.93 1.04 -0.11
CA VAL A 14 -7.04 0.08 0.54
C VAL A 14 -6.68 0.56 1.95
N MET A 15 -6.40 1.86 2.11
CA MET A 15 -6.09 2.43 3.42
C MET A 15 -7.27 2.32 4.39
N ARG A 16 -8.49 2.61 3.92
CA ARG A 16 -9.69 2.48 4.76
C ARG A 16 -9.89 1.05 5.25
N ASP A 17 -9.69 0.07 4.35
CA ASP A 17 -9.83 -1.34 4.70
C ASP A 17 -8.76 -1.75 5.72
N GLY A 18 -7.54 -1.23 5.56
CA GLY A 18 -6.46 -1.46 6.50
C GLY A 18 -6.75 -0.90 7.88
N VAL A 19 -7.30 0.31 7.95
CA VAL A 19 -7.67 0.94 9.23
C VAL A 19 -8.79 0.14 9.91
N ALA A 20 -9.74 -0.39 9.14
CA ALA A 20 -10.80 -1.23 9.71
C ALA A 20 -10.25 -2.49 10.36
N LYS A 21 -9.19 -3.08 9.81
CA LYS A 21 -8.54 -4.28 10.36
C LYS A 21 -7.52 -3.94 11.45
N HIS A 22 -6.88 -2.78 11.34
CA HIS A 22 -5.80 -2.34 12.24
C HIS A 22 -6.05 -0.88 12.63
N PRO A 23 -7.03 -0.60 13.51
CA PRO A 23 -7.51 0.75 13.77
C PRO A 23 -6.52 1.68 14.46
N ASP A 24 -5.39 1.17 14.94
CA ASP A 24 -4.38 1.96 15.64
C ASP A 24 -3.32 2.56 14.70
N ASN A 25 -3.57 2.57 13.38
CA ASN A 25 -2.64 3.07 12.37
C ASN A 25 -1.26 2.43 12.48
N GLU A 26 -1.24 1.12 12.59
CA GLU A 26 0.00 0.35 12.78
C GLU A 26 1.07 0.69 11.74
N TRP A 27 0.66 1.04 10.51
CA TRP A 27 1.61 1.31 9.43
C TRP A 27 2.61 2.43 9.76
N VAL A 28 2.18 3.41 10.58
CA VAL A 28 3.04 4.54 10.98
C VAL A 28 4.22 4.05 11.82
N ARG A 29 4.02 2.97 12.56
CA ARG A 29 5.05 2.42 13.46
C ARG A 29 5.95 1.40 12.79
N ARG A 30 5.64 0.99 11.56
CA ARG A 30 6.49 0.07 10.80
C ARG A 30 7.60 0.85 10.11
N SER A 31 8.72 0.18 9.85
CA SER A 31 9.83 0.80 9.15
C SER A 31 9.55 0.99 7.66
N ILE A 32 10.28 1.91 7.03
CA ILE A 32 10.23 2.07 5.58
C ILE A 32 10.56 0.73 4.91
N GLU A 33 11.60 0.04 5.39
CA GLU A 33 12.03 -1.24 4.82
C GLU A 33 10.91 -2.28 4.89
N TYR A 34 10.13 -2.30 5.98
CA TYR A 34 8.99 -3.20 6.10
C TYR A 34 7.99 -2.97 4.95
N HIS A 35 7.67 -1.69 4.68
CA HIS A 35 6.71 -1.37 3.62
C HIS A 35 7.25 -1.70 2.23
N LEU A 36 8.55 -1.48 2.00
CA LEU A 36 9.17 -1.86 0.73
C LEU A 36 9.10 -3.38 0.52
N SER A 37 9.39 -4.15 1.56
CA SER A 37 9.32 -5.61 1.49
C SER A 37 7.90 -6.10 1.18
N ARG A 38 6.89 -5.46 1.80
CA ARG A 38 5.49 -5.80 1.51
C ARG A 38 5.11 -5.47 0.07
N ALA A 39 5.59 -4.33 -0.45
CA ALA A 39 5.35 -3.97 -1.85
C ALA A 39 5.98 -5.00 -2.80
N GLU A 40 7.21 -5.41 -2.52
CA GLU A 40 7.90 -6.42 -3.32
C GLU A 40 7.15 -7.75 -3.31
N GLU A 41 6.61 -8.15 -2.16
CA GLU A 41 5.84 -9.39 -2.04
C GLU A 41 4.58 -9.35 -2.92
N HIS A 42 3.85 -8.22 -2.91
CA HIS A 42 2.67 -8.06 -3.76
C HIS A 42 3.03 -8.15 -5.24
N LEU A 43 4.15 -7.54 -5.64
CA LEU A 43 4.60 -7.59 -7.03
C LEU A 43 5.01 -9.00 -7.44
N ARG A 44 5.67 -9.74 -6.54
CA ARG A 44 6.05 -11.13 -6.79
C ARG A 44 4.80 -12.00 -6.99
N LEU A 45 3.82 -11.85 -6.11
CA LEU A 45 2.56 -12.61 -6.21
C LEU A 45 1.84 -12.32 -7.52
N LEU A 46 1.80 -11.04 -7.93
CA LEU A 46 1.18 -10.65 -9.18
C LEU A 46 1.86 -11.33 -10.38
N ARG A 47 3.18 -11.31 -10.41
CA ARG A 47 3.95 -11.91 -11.49
C ARG A 47 3.82 -13.43 -11.53
N ASP A 48 3.58 -14.04 -10.36
CA ASP A 48 3.34 -15.48 -10.26
C ASP A 48 1.90 -15.87 -10.61
N GLY A 49 1.08 -14.89 -11.00
CA GLY A 49 -0.28 -15.16 -11.46
C GLY A 49 -1.34 -15.16 -10.38
N ASP A 50 -1.01 -14.71 -9.16
CA ASP A 50 -2.00 -14.60 -8.10
C ASP A 50 -2.90 -13.39 -8.31
N HIS A 51 -4.21 -13.62 -8.37
CA HIS A 51 -5.20 -12.56 -8.57
C HIS A 51 -6.26 -12.53 -7.47
N ARG A 52 -5.96 -13.11 -6.31
CA ARG A 52 -6.91 -13.17 -5.20
C ARG A 52 -7.14 -11.80 -4.56
N GLU A 53 -6.21 -10.88 -4.76
CA GLU A 53 -6.36 -9.50 -4.31
C GLU A 53 -5.70 -8.57 -5.32
N ASP A 54 -5.97 -7.26 -5.18
CA ASP A 54 -5.41 -6.25 -6.08
C ASP A 54 -3.98 -5.92 -5.66
N HIS A 55 -3.02 -6.71 -6.13
CA HIS A 55 -1.61 -6.53 -5.76
C HIS A 55 -1.02 -5.20 -6.21
N VAL A 56 -1.50 -4.65 -7.35
CA VAL A 56 -1.01 -3.34 -7.81
C VAL A 56 -1.42 -2.25 -6.82
N ALA A 57 -2.69 -2.24 -6.41
CA ALA A 57 -3.19 -1.26 -5.45
C ALA A 57 -2.50 -1.41 -4.10
N HIS A 58 -2.29 -2.65 -3.63
CA HIS A 58 -1.62 -2.89 -2.35
C HIS A 58 -0.15 -2.51 -2.40
N ALA A 59 0.55 -2.80 -3.49
CA ALA A 59 1.95 -2.39 -3.64
C ALA A 59 2.09 -0.87 -3.67
N ALA A 60 1.21 -0.19 -4.43
CA ALA A 60 1.21 1.27 -4.51
C ALA A 60 0.94 1.89 -3.13
N THR A 61 0.02 1.31 -2.36
CA THR A 61 -0.29 1.79 -1.01
C THR A 61 0.93 1.65 -0.10
N ARG A 62 1.64 0.53 -0.14
CA ARG A 62 2.86 0.36 0.65
C ARG A 62 3.94 1.36 0.27
N LEU A 63 4.11 1.65 -1.02
CA LEU A 63 5.08 2.64 -1.46
C LEU A 63 4.68 4.05 -1.00
N LEU A 64 3.38 4.36 -1.00
CA LEU A 64 2.90 5.62 -0.47
C LEU A 64 3.20 5.74 1.03
N MET A 65 3.00 4.68 1.80
CA MET A 65 3.35 4.64 3.22
C MET A 65 4.84 4.89 3.43
N ALA A 66 5.69 4.22 2.63
CA ALA A 66 7.14 4.40 2.71
C ALA A 66 7.53 5.85 2.41
N LEU A 67 6.92 6.42 1.38
CA LEU A 67 7.17 7.82 1.00
C LEU A 67 6.75 8.77 2.13
N ALA A 68 5.58 8.55 2.70
CA ALA A 68 5.08 9.38 3.80
C ALA A 68 6.03 9.33 5.01
N LEU A 69 6.49 8.13 5.38
CA LEU A 69 7.41 7.99 6.50
C LEU A 69 8.76 8.66 6.23
N ARG A 70 9.26 8.57 4.98
CA ARG A 70 10.50 9.26 4.61
C ARG A 70 10.36 10.77 4.77
N GLU A 71 9.22 11.32 4.34
CA GLU A 71 8.99 12.76 4.42
C GLU A 71 8.75 13.24 5.87
N LEU A 72 8.26 12.38 6.74
CA LEU A 72 8.10 12.70 8.15
C LEU A 72 9.42 12.63 8.92
N GLY A 73 10.30 11.76 8.50
CA GLY A 73 11.62 11.60 9.10
C GLY A 73 12.60 12.61 8.57
#